data_6311e6fc828555af76202f0a68006127
#
_entry.id   6311e6fc828555af76202f0a68006127
#
_cell.length_a   1.000
_cell.length_b   1.000
_cell.length_c   1.000
_cell.angle_alpha   90.00
_cell.angle_beta   90.00
_cell.angle_gamma   90.00
#
_symmetry.space_group_name_H-M   'P 1'
#
loop_
_entity.id
_entity.type
_entity.pdbx_description
1 polymer ?
#
loop_
_entity_poly.entity_id
_entity_poly.type
_entity_poly.pdbx_seq_one_letter_code
_entity_poly.pdbx_strand_id
1 'polypeptide(L)'
;GITLSAHGQQSGGGISPTMLQQIKQSYQGTPTDKAIRNAITNNDINKLAVNGESKNNLDTYFSNKVESKGISNQRSSGRCWLFTGLNVFRAQAIAKYDMGDFQFSQNYSFFWDQLEKANLFLQGIIDTRLKPMDDKMVEWLFKNPIGDGGQFTGVSDILTKYGVVPAEVMVE
;
A
#
# COMPACT_ATOMS: atom_id res chain seq x y z
N GLY A 1 -16.25 20.93 40.01
CA GLY A 1 -15.61 21.05 38.73
C GLY A 1 -14.11 20.94 38.89
N ILE A 2 -13.49 19.89 38.31
CA ILE A 2 -12.03 19.71 38.31
C ILE A 2 -11.52 20.49 37.10
N THR A 3 -10.85 21.61 37.32
CA THR A 3 -10.11 22.34 36.30
C THR A 3 -8.78 21.62 36.07
N LEU A 4 -8.68 20.86 34.99
CA LEU A 4 -7.42 20.35 34.48
C LEU A 4 -6.63 21.49 33.86
N SER A 5 -5.67 22.03 34.60
CA SER A 5 -4.67 22.96 34.06
C SER A 5 -3.65 22.14 33.28
N ALA A 6 -3.69 22.22 31.96
CA ALA A 6 -2.63 21.70 31.11
C ALA A 6 -1.36 22.55 31.32
N HIS A 7 -0.41 22.04 32.10
CA HIS A 7 0.93 22.63 32.21
C HIS A 7 1.72 22.20 30.99
N GLY A 8 1.81 23.07 29.99
CA GLY A 8 2.75 22.90 28.87
C GLY A 8 4.17 22.82 29.44
N GLN A 9 4.96 21.87 28.91
CA GLN A 9 6.35 21.69 29.29
C GLN A 9 7.12 23.01 29.16
N GLN A 10 7.86 23.39 30.22
CA GLN A 10 8.73 24.57 30.26
C GLN A 10 10.02 24.46 29.42
N SER A 11 10.12 23.53 28.49
CA SER A 11 11.22 23.45 27.51
C SER A 11 10.76 24.05 26.21
N GLY A 12 11.40 25.08 25.75
CA GLY A 12 11.28 25.98 24.60
C GLY A 12 10.62 25.57 23.27
N GLY A 13 9.76 24.57 23.24
CA GLY A 13 9.09 24.09 22.03
C GLY A 13 7.57 24.33 21.97
N GLY A 14 6.97 24.88 23.02
CA GLY A 14 5.51 25.16 23.04
C GLY A 14 5.17 26.52 22.43
N ILE A 15 3.98 26.64 21.84
CA ILE A 15 3.45 27.93 21.37
C ILE A 15 3.09 28.80 22.57
N SER A 16 3.87 29.86 22.81
CA SER A 16 3.59 30.83 23.86
C SER A 16 2.38 31.73 23.48
N PRO A 17 1.71 32.37 24.48
CA PRO A 17 0.67 33.36 24.18
C PRO A 17 1.14 34.48 23.25
N THR A 18 2.39 34.92 23.39
CA THR A 18 3.01 35.93 22.52
C THR A 18 3.16 35.42 21.09
N MET A 19 3.67 34.19 20.89
CA MET A 19 3.73 33.56 19.55
C MET A 19 2.34 33.44 18.93
N LEU A 20 1.34 33.02 19.70
CA LEU A 20 -0.03 32.90 19.20
C LEU A 20 -0.57 34.26 18.74
N GLN A 21 -0.27 35.32 19.48
CA GLN A 21 -0.65 36.67 19.12
C GLN A 21 0.06 37.14 17.84
N GLN A 22 1.36 36.86 17.69
CA GLN A 22 2.12 37.16 16.48
C GLN A 22 1.57 36.40 15.27
N ILE A 23 1.26 35.13 15.41
CA ILE A 23 0.61 34.32 14.35
C ILE A 23 -0.73 34.94 13.93
N LYS A 24 -1.55 35.34 14.89
CA LYS A 24 -2.84 35.99 14.59
C LYS A 24 -2.66 37.34 13.88
N GLN A 25 -1.68 38.12 14.28
CA GLN A 25 -1.37 39.43 13.67
C GLN A 25 -0.72 39.32 12.28
N SER A 26 -0.02 38.22 12.01
CA SER A 26 0.57 37.99 10.68
C SER A 26 -0.46 37.74 9.58
N TYR A 27 -1.67 37.36 9.93
CA TYR A 27 -2.76 37.16 8.98
C TYR A 27 -3.42 38.47 8.59
N GLN A 28 -3.17 38.96 7.39
CA GLN A 28 -3.67 40.24 6.91
C GLN A 28 -5.07 40.17 6.24
N GLY A 29 -5.54 38.99 5.93
CA GLY A 29 -6.86 38.77 5.34
C GLY A 29 -7.04 39.41 3.95
N THR A 30 -5.97 39.43 3.16
CA THR A 30 -5.98 39.96 1.80
C THR A 30 -6.99 39.24 0.88
N PRO A 31 -7.41 39.83 -0.25
CA PRO A 31 -8.22 39.10 -1.24
C PRO A 31 -7.60 37.78 -1.69
N THR A 32 -6.26 37.72 -1.82
CA THR A 32 -5.50 36.50 -2.13
C THR A 32 -5.65 35.46 -1.03
N ASP A 33 -5.49 35.84 0.24
CA ASP A 33 -5.65 34.93 1.37
C ASP A 33 -7.06 34.33 1.42
N LYS A 34 -8.06 35.12 1.12
CA LYS A 34 -9.47 34.68 1.05
C LYS A 34 -9.69 33.70 -0.10
N ALA A 35 -9.12 33.96 -1.26
CA ALA A 35 -9.20 33.07 -2.43
C ALA A 35 -8.52 31.73 -2.14
N ILE A 36 -7.30 31.73 -1.58
CA ILE A 36 -6.56 30.53 -1.19
C ILE A 36 -7.34 29.73 -0.14
N ARG A 37 -7.86 30.40 0.89
CA ARG A 37 -8.67 29.75 1.92
C ARG A 37 -9.89 29.06 1.30
N ASN A 38 -10.63 29.76 0.45
CA ASN A 38 -11.81 29.20 -0.23
C ASN A 38 -11.42 28.00 -1.12
N ALA A 39 -10.29 28.06 -1.81
CA ALA A 39 -9.79 26.94 -2.59
C ALA A 39 -9.49 25.72 -1.72
N ILE A 40 -8.78 25.90 -0.61
CA ILE A 40 -8.39 24.80 0.31
C ILE A 40 -9.62 24.21 1.02
N THR A 41 -10.57 25.04 1.46
CA THR A 41 -11.72 24.57 2.23
C THR A 41 -12.80 23.88 1.42
N ASN A 42 -12.85 24.14 0.10
CA ASN A 42 -13.89 23.62 -0.79
C ASN A 42 -13.38 22.57 -1.81
N ASN A 43 -12.10 22.21 -1.76
CA ASN A 43 -11.50 21.24 -2.68
C ASN A 43 -10.65 20.21 -1.94
N ASP A 44 -10.43 19.07 -2.60
CA ASP A 44 -9.48 18.07 -2.14
C ASP A 44 -8.06 18.65 -2.19
N ILE A 45 -7.38 18.67 -1.03
CA ILE A 45 -6.01 19.19 -0.88
C ILE A 45 -5.01 18.46 -1.78
N ASN A 46 -5.20 17.17 -2.04
CA ASN A 46 -4.32 16.41 -2.91
C ASN A 46 -4.39 16.92 -4.36
N LYS A 47 -5.56 17.37 -4.81
CA LYS A 47 -5.72 17.96 -6.14
C LYS A 47 -5.07 19.35 -6.22
N LEU A 48 -5.18 20.14 -5.16
CA LEU A 48 -4.57 21.48 -5.11
C LEU A 48 -3.06 21.44 -4.99
N ALA A 49 -2.51 20.41 -4.34
CA ALA A 49 -1.06 20.24 -4.16
C ALA A 49 -0.32 19.79 -5.43
N VAL A 50 -1.04 19.33 -6.45
CA VAL A 50 -0.43 18.90 -7.71
C VAL A 50 0.08 20.10 -8.50
N ASN A 51 1.39 20.14 -8.75
CA ASN A 51 1.98 21.12 -9.66
C ASN A 51 1.66 20.74 -11.12
N GLY A 52 0.85 21.55 -11.79
CA GLY A 52 0.44 21.32 -13.18
C GLY A 52 1.62 21.34 -14.17
N GLU A 53 2.62 22.18 -13.93
CA GLU A 53 3.80 22.25 -14.80
C GLU A 53 4.62 20.95 -14.74
N SER A 54 4.85 20.42 -13.53
CA SER A 54 5.55 19.15 -13.34
C SER A 54 4.80 17.98 -13.99
N LYS A 55 3.46 18.01 -13.98
CA LYS A 55 2.64 16.96 -14.58
C LYS A 55 2.76 16.92 -16.11
N ASN A 56 2.96 18.07 -16.74
CA ASN A 56 3.06 18.18 -18.19
C ASN A 56 4.48 17.88 -18.73
N ASN A 57 5.49 17.88 -17.86
CA ASN A 57 6.89 17.67 -18.21
C ASN A 57 7.41 16.26 -17.91
N LEU A 58 6.52 15.28 -17.74
CA LEU A 58 6.93 13.89 -17.55
C LEU A 58 7.54 13.35 -18.85
N ASP A 59 8.83 13.02 -18.80
CA ASP A 59 9.48 12.30 -19.89
C ASP A 59 8.98 10.85 -19.88
N THR A 60 8.37 10.45 -21.00
CA THR A 60 7.84 9.10 -21.21
C THR A 60 8.75 8.23 -22.08
N TYR A 61 9.95 8.71 -22.40
CA TYR A 61 10.93 7.94 -23.17
C TYR A 61 11.65 6.93 -22.27
N PHE A 62 11.66 5.67 -22.71
CA PHE A 62 12.38 4.58 -22.06
C PHE A 62 13.29 3.91 -23.10
N SER A 63 14.58 3.79 -22.78
CA SER A 63 15.58 3.14 -23.66
C SER A 63 15.32 1.64 -23.86
N ASN A 64 14.68 1.00 -22.89
CA ASN A 64 14.31 -0.41 -22.95
C ASN A 64 12.83 -0.54 -22.58
N LYS A 65 12.09 -1.27 -23.38
CA LYS A 65 10.67 -1.54 -23.17
C LYS A 65 10.38 -3.02 -23.33
N VAL A 66 9.70 -3.61 -22.38
CA VAL A 66 9.17 -4.96 -22.47
C VAL A 66 7.71 -4.86 -22.90
N GLU A 67 7.37 -5.45 -24.03
CA GLU A 67 6.00 -5.49 -24.51
C GLU A 67 5.18 -6.45 -23.65
N SER A 68 4.20 -5.88 -22.95
CA SER A 68 3.19 -6.66 -22.22
C SER A 68 1.82 -6.40 -22.85
N LYS A 69 1.13 -7.46 -23.24
CA LYS A 69 -0.21 -7.34 -23.83
C LYS A 69 -1.25 -7.16 -22.70
N GLY A 70 -1.78 -5.96 -22.58
CA GLY A 70 -2.80 -5.60 -21.59
C GLY A 70 -2.29 -5.36 -20.16
N ILE A 71 -3.20 -5.00 -19.29
CA ILE A 71 -2.98 -4.67 -17.88
C ILE A 71 -3.86 -5.58 -17.04
N SER A 72 -3.30 -6.20 -16.01
CA SER A 72 -4.06 -6.90 -14.99
C SER A 72 -4.43 -5.97 -13.84
N ASN A 73 -5.64 -6.10 -13.29
CA ASN A 73 -6.16 -5.22 -12.25
C ASN A 73 -6.38 -6.00 -10.95
N GLN A 74 -5.60 -5.71 -9.92
CA GLN A 74 -5.74 -6.33 -8.58
C GLN A 74 -6.96 -5.81 -7.80
N ARG A 75 -7.67 -4.81 -8.31
CA ARG A 75 -8.77 -4.11 -7.63
C ARG A 75 -8.32 -3.57 -6.26
N SER A 76 -9.12 -3.75 -5.21
CA SER A 76 -8.83 -3.26 -3.85
C SER A 76 -8.12 -4.28 -2.96
N SER A 77 -7.45 -5.27 -3.54
CA SER A 77 -6.70 -6.28 -2.77
C SER A 77 -5.24 -5.86 -2.55
N GLY A 78 -4.56 -6.40 -1.54
CA GLY A 78 -3.13 -6.23 -1.28
C GLY A 78 -2.23 -7.13 -2.11
N ARG A 79 -2.69 -7.67 -3.23
CA ARG A 79 -2.00 -8.65 -4.09
C ARG A 79 -1.06 -8.04 -5.12
N CYS A 80 -0.67 -6.76 -5.00
CA CYS A 80 0.21 -6.08 -5.97
C CYS A 80 1.51 -6.86 -6.22
N TRP A 81 2.09 -7.46 -5.19
CA TRP A 81 3.28 -8.29 -5.26
C TRP A 81 3.11 -9.49 -6.19
N LEU A 82 1.98 -10.18 -6.11
CA LEU A 82 1.65 -11.35 -6.93
C LEU A 82 1.35 -10.96 -8.38
N PHE A 83 0.51 -9.94 -8.57
CA PHE A 83 0.19 -9.42 -9.91
C PHE A 83 1.44 -8.94 -10.65
N THR A 84 2.32 -8.21 -9.97
CA THR A 84 3.59 -7.75 -10.55
C THR A 84 4.47 -8.91 -10.93
N GLY A 85 4.68 -9.88 -10.03
CA GLY A 85 5.50 -11.05 -10.30
C GLY A 85 4.98 -11.89 -11.48
N LEU A 86 3.67 -12.20 -11.49
CA LEU A 86 3.05 -12.94 -12.59
C LEU A 86 3.11 -12.18 -13.92
N ASN A 87 2.98 -10.85 -13.91
CA ASN A 87 3.09 -10.04 -15.13
C ASN A 87 4.50 -10.05 -15.73
N VAL A 88 5.55 -10.11 -14.90
CA VAL A 88 6.94 -10.27 -15.39
C VAL A 88 7.08 -11.60 -16.14
N PHE A 89 6.65 -12.71 -15.53
CA PHE A 89 6.69 -14.02 -16.16
C PHE A 89 5.75 -14.12 -17.37
N ARG A 90 4.59 -13.48 -17.32
CA ARG A 90 3.66 -13.40 -18.43
C ARG A 90 4.28 -12.75 -19.67
N ALA A 91 4.94 -11.62 -19.51
CA ALA A 91 5.61 -10.94 -20.62
C ALA A 91 6.67 -11.85 -21.28
N GLN A 92 7.46 -12.56 -20.47
CA GLN A 92 8.44 -13.52 -20.96
C GLN A 92 7.80 -14.72 -21.67
N ALA A 93 6.71 -15.26 -21.13
CA ALA A 93 5.99 -16.38 -21.73
C ALA A 93 5.38 -16.00 -23.08
N ILE A 94 4.73 -14.83 -23.17
CA ILE A 94 4.17 -14.31 -24.42
C ILE A 94 5.25 -14.15 -25.48
N ALA A 95 6.39 -13.54 -25.13
CA ALA A 95 7.50 -13.34 -26.07
C ALA A 95 8.12 -14.66 -26.54
N LYS A 96 8.26 -15.64 -25.62
CA LYS A 96 8.92 -16.92 -25.92
C LYS A 96 8.05 -17.89 -26.72
N TYR A 97 6.75 -17.90 -26.46
CA TYR A 97 5.82 -18.91 -26.99
C TYR A 97 4.77 -18.32 -27.94
N ASP A 98 4.84 -17.03 -28.24
CA ASP A 98 3.88 -16.30 -29.10
C ASP A 98 2.41 -16.51 -28.67
N MET A 99 2.14 -16.39 -27.34
CA MET A 99 0.88 -16.79 -26.72
C MET A 99 -0.27 -15.78 -26.87
N GLY A 100 -0.11 -14.74 -27.67
CA GLY A 100 -1.19 -13.76 -27.87
C GLY A 100 -1.57 -13.02 -26.58
N ASP A 101 -2.87 -13.00 -26.25
CA ASP A 101 -3.41 -12.34 -25.04
C ASP A 101 -3.55 -13.34 -23.87
N PHE A 102 -2.43 -13.88 -23.44
CA PHE A 102 -2.35 -14.86 -22.37
C PHE A 102 -2.33 -14.21 -20.97
N GLN A 103 -2.97 -14.84 -19.99
CA GLN A 103 -2.85 -14.48 -18.57
C GLN A 103 -2.70 -15.71 -17.68
N PHE A 104 -1.91 -15.58 -16.61
CA PHE A 104 -1.90 -16.55 -15.52
C PHE A 104 -3.07 -16.31 -14.57
N SER A 105 -3.55 -17.38 -13.92
CA SER A 105 -4.52 -17.27 -12.83
C SER A 105 -3.86 -16.70 -11.57
N GLN A 106 -4.24 -15.50 -11.19
CA GLN A 106 -3.82 -14.91 -9.93
C GLN A 106 -4.51 -15.60 -8.74
N ASN A 107 -5.76 -16.01 -8.90
CA ASN A 107 -6.51 -16.73 -7.86
C ASN A 107 -5.89 -18.08 -7.51
N TYR A 108 -5.40 -18.82 -8.50
CA TYR A 108 -4.69 -20.08 -8.24
C TYR A 108 -3.46 -19.87 -7.35
N SER A 109 -2.59 -18.96 -7.73
CA SER A 109 -1.37 -18.68 -6.96
C SER A 109 -1.69 -18.07 -5.59
N PHE A 110 -2.71 -17.22 -5.51
CA PHE A 110 -3.16 -16.63 -4.25
C PHE A 110 -3.77 -17.67 -3.29
N PHE A 111 -4.51 -18.63 -3.80
CA PHE A 111 -5.02 -19.76 -2.98
C PHE A 111 -3.88 -20.48 -2.25
N TRP A 112 -2.82 -20.81 -2.95
CA TRP A 112 -1.66 -21.47 -2.34
C TRP A 112 -0.93 -20.58 -1.34
N ASP A 113 -0.79 -19.28 -1.65
CA ASP A 113 -0.22 -18.31 -0.70
C ASP A 113 -1.03 -18.25 0.60
N GLN A 114 -2.35 -18.18 0.50
CA GLN A 114 -3.22 -18.13 1.68
C GLN A 114 -3.17 -19.45 2.47
N LEU A 115 -3.08 -20.58 1.80
CA LEU A 115 -2.95 -21.89 2.45
C LEU A 115 -1.61 -21.99 3.21
N GLU A 116 -0.50 -21.56 2.63
CA GLU A 116 0.81 -21.54 3.30
C GLU A 116 0.81 -20.59 4.51
N LYS A 117 0.25 -19.40 4.37
CA LYS A 117 0.11 -18.44 5.47
C LYS A 117 -0.78 -18.97 6.60
N ALA A 118 -1.87 -19.64 6.25
CA ALA A 118 -2.76 -20.28 7.22
C ALA A 118 -2.03 -21.39 7.98
N ASN A 119 -1.28 -22.23 7.28
CA ASN A 119 -0.47 -23.29 7.89
C ASN A 119 0.59 -22.70 8.83
N LEU A 120 1.31 -21.67 8.41
CA LEU A 120 2.32 -20.99 9.23
C LEU A 120 1.68 -20.35 10.48
N PHE A 121 0.52 -19.69 10.33
CA PHE A 121 -0.23 -19.12 11.44
C PHE A 121 -0.64 -20.20 12.47
N LEU A 122 -1.24 -21.29 12.00
CA LEU A 122 -1.66 -22.39 12.86
C LEU A 122 -0.48 -23.05 13.57
N GLN A 123 0.65 -23.23 12.88
CA GLN A 123 1.88 -23.72 13.51
C GLN A 123 2.35 -22.75 14.61
N GLY A 124 2.33 -21.44 14.35
CA GLY A 124 2.67 -20.43 15.35
C GLY A 124 1.76 -20.47 16.58
N ILE A 125 0.46 -20.71 16.41
CA ILE A 125 -0.50 -20.91 17.51
C ILE A 125 -0.14 -22.19 18.32
N ILE A 126 0.15 -23.29 17.64
CA ILE A 126 0.56 -24.54 18.31
C ILE A 126 1.83 -24.34 19.13
N ASP A 127 2.83 -23.69 18.56
CA ASP A 127 4.13 -23.46 19.20
C ASP A 127 4.01 -22.52 20.42
N THR A 128 3.05 -21.62 20.39
CA THR A 128 2.82 -20.63 21.47
C THR A 128 1.70 -21.00 22.44
N ARG A 129 1.05 -22.16 22.30
CA ARG A 129 -0.16 -22.56 23.03
C ARG A 129 -0.06 -22.55 24.57
N LEU A 130 1.18 -22.67 25.11
CA LEU A 130 1.43 -22.64 26.55
C LEU A 130 1.89 -21.27 27.06
N LYS A 131 2.03 -20.28 26.17
CA LYS A 131 2.39 -18.92 26.53
C LYS A 131 1.15 -18.13 26.99
N PRO A 132 1.33 -17.15 27.90
CA PRO A 132 0.22 -16.30 28.32
C PRO A 132 -0.24 -15.37 27.17
N MET A 133 -1.47 -14.86 27.27
CA MET A 133 -2.08 -14.02 26.24
C MET A 133 -1.38 -12.66 26.05
N ASP A 134 -0.63 -12.20 27.05
CA ASP A 134 0.18 -10.99 27.00
C ASP A 134 1.62 -11.19 26.49
N ASP A 135 1.98 -12.43 26.11
CA ASP A 135 3.23 -12.70 25.38
C ASP A 135 3.19 -11.97 24.03
N LYS A 136 4.24 -11.23 23.71
CA LYS A 136 4.31 -10.40 22.52
C LYS A 136 4.14 -11.17 21.20
N MET A 137 4.59 -12.43 21.13
CA MET A 137 4.41 -13.27 19.96
C MET A 137 2.95 -13.71 19.81
N VAL A 138 2.31 -14.10 20.92
CA VAL A 138 0.87 -14.44 20.94
C VAL A 138 0.04 -13.26 20.51
N GLU A 139 0.29 -12.09 21.09
CA GLU A 139 -0.40 -10.86 20.73
C GLU A 139 -0.22 -10.51 19.25
N TRP A 140 1.01 -10.65 18.72
CA TRP A 140 1.31 -10.37 17.33
C TRP A 140 0.57 -11.35 16.38
N LEU A 141 0.55 -12.65 16.68
CA LEU A 141 -0.16 -13.66 15.88
C LEU A 141 -1.65 -13.35 15.81
N PHE A 142 -2.29 -13.01 16.93
CA PHE A 142 -3.72 -12.68 16.93
C PHE A 142 -4.06 -11.35 16.25
N LYS A 143 -3.13 -10.40 16.25
CA LYS A 143 -3.31 -9.13 15.54
C LYS A 143 -3.06 -9.26 14.02
N ASN A 144 -2.26 -10.24 13.60
CA ASN A 144 -1.84 -10.43 12.21
C ASN A 144 -2.05 -11.88 11.76
N PRO A 145 -3.30 -12.39 11.74
CA PRO A 145 -3.55 -13.80 11.47
C PRO A 145 -3.15 -14.21 10.05
N ILE A 146 -3.75 -13.60 9.05
CA ILE A 146 -3.49 -13.86 7.63
C ILE A 146 -3.71 -12.57 6.85
N GLY A 147 -2.73 -12.16 6.05
CA GLY A 147 -2.83 -10.98 5.18
C GLY A 147 -2.72 -11.34 3.70
N ASP A 148 -3.19 -10.45 2.84
CA ASP A 148 -3.10 -10.59 1.38
C ASP A 148 -1.81 -9.98 0.79
N GLY A 149 -1.04 -9.26 1.60
CA GLY A 149 0.26 -8.68 1.22
C GLY A 149 1.37 -9.73 1.06
N GLY A 150 2.42 -9.38 0.34
CA GLY A 150 3.59 -10.23 0.15
C GLY A 150 4.72 -9.51 -0.57
N GLN A 151 5.77 -10.26 -0.91
CA GLN A 151 6.97 -9.78 -1.57
C GLN A 151 7.32 -10.70 -2.75
N PHE A 152 8.29 -10.29 -3.58
CA PHE A 152 8.72 -11.06 -4.75
C PHE A 152 9.24 -12.46 -4.39
N THR A 153 9.90 -12.62 -3.25
CA THR A 153 10.31 -13.94 -2.75
C THR A 153 9.13 -14.88 -2.58
N GLY A 154 7.99 -14.38 -2.07
CA GLY A 154 6.76 -15.16 -1.99
C GLY A 154 6.24 -15.62 -3.35
N VAL A 155 6.34 -14.76 -4.40
CA VAL A 155 6.01 -15.19 -5.77
C VAL A 155 6.90 -16.36 -6.19
N SER A 156 8.23 -16.20 -6.03
CA SER A 156 9.20 -17.23 -6.40
C SER A 156 8.91 -18.56 -5.71
N ASP A 157 8.64 -18.54 -4.41
CA ASP A 157 8.39 -19.73 -3.60
C ASP A 157 7.10 -20.45 -4.04
N ILE A 158 6.00 -19.70 -4.23
CA ILE A 158 4.73 -20.25 -4.67
C ILE A 158 4.83 -20.84 -6.09
N LEU A 159 5.45 -20.12 -7.01
CA LEU A 159 5.62 -20.61 -8.39
C LEU A 159 6.53 -21.84 -8.46
N THR A 160 7.59 -21.89 -7.65
CA THR A 160 8.49 -23.02 -7.61
C THR A 160 7.82 -24.27 -7.02
N LYS A 161 6.99 -24.07 -5.99
CA LYS A 161 6.35 -25.19 -5.27
C LYS A 161 5.08 -25.70 -5.98
N TYR A 162 4.25 -24.82 -6.51
CA TYR A 162 2.92 -25.16 -7.01
C TYR A 162 2.73 -24.90 -8.51
N GLY A 163 3.69 -24.23 -9.14
CA GLY A 163 3.58 -23.85 -10.54
C GLY A 163 2.57 -22.72 -10.78
N VAL A 164 2.15 -22.62 -12.02
CA VAL A 164 1.15 -21.64 -12.49
C VAL A 164 0.17 -22.33 -13.43
N VAL A 165 -1.02 -21.77 -13.54
CA VAL A 165 -2.03 -22.23 -14.50
C VAL A 165 -2.57 -21.05 -15.31
N PRO A 166 -3.11 -21.28 -16.51
CA PRO A 166 -3.83 -20.25 -17.26
C PRO A 166 -5.03 -19.69 -16.49
N ALA A 167 -5.41 -18.44 -16.78
CA ALA A 167 -6.51 -17.75 -16.09
C ALA A 167 -7.84 -18.50 -16.14
N GLU A 168 -8.09 -19.23 -17.22
CA GLU A 168 -9.33 -20.01 -17.45
C GLU A 168 -9.49 -21.17 -16.49
N VAL A 169 -8.38 -21.66 -15.89
CA VAL A 169 -8.43 -22.81 -14.96
C VAL A 169 -9.02 -22.40 -13.61
N MET A 170 -8.73 -21.20 -13.17
CA MET A 170 -9.28 -20.62 -11.95
C MET A 170 -9.46 -19.12 -12.14
N VAL A 171 -10.68 -18.72 -12.46
CA VAL A 171 -11.04 -17.35 -12.85
C VAL A 171 -11.00 -16.41 -11.65
N GLU A 172 -10.68 -15.12 -11.92
CA GLU A 172 -10.65 -14.03 -10.93
C GLU A 172 -12.06 -13.65 -10.44
#